data_82e5d02b2a4f8cd89a69d3eb272480fb
#
_entry.id   82e5d02b2a4f8cd89a69d3eb272480fb
#
_cell.length_a   1.000
_cell.length_b   1.000
_cell.length_c   1.000
_cell.angle_alpha   90.00
_cell.angle_beta   90.00
_cell.angle_gamma   90.00
#
_symmetry.space_group_name_H-M   'P 1'
#
loop_
_entity.id
_entity.type
_entity.pdbx_description
1 polymer ?
#
loop_
_entity_poly.entity_id
_entity_poly.type
_entity_poly.pdbx_seq_one_letter_code
_entity_poly.pdbx_strand_id
1 'polypeptide(L)'
;MEAKKSWFFFDDEYVCLGTDIRSDVKLPVATTINQALLRGNVLVMQDGKKMEMPEGSRKLEKLKWVHHNRVGYLFPEPATLELSNQIATGTWASITDQKNISTAIVKEPVFNLWFNHGNSPANASYQYIVVPAIDPDSFMASAGDNRQIQILSNTGSMQAVWHGKNQMVQSAFYRSGTL
;
A
#
# COMPACT_ATOMS: atom_id res chain seq x y z
N MET A 1 -18.90 5.53 4.15
CA MET A 1 -17.70 4.67 4.28
C MET A 1 -17.02 4.96 5.61
N GLU A 2 -16.64 3.94 6.36
CA GLU A 2 -15.91 4.05 7.62
C GLU A 2 -14.66 3.17 7.54
N ALA A 3 -13.61 3.56 8.25
CA ALA A 3 -12.37 2.79 8.39
C ALA A 3 -11.58 3.29 9.60
N LYS A 4 -10.79 2.42 10.21
CA LYS A 4 -9.78 2.78 11.21
C LYS A 4 -8.41 2.58 10.59
N LYS A 5 -7.56 3.60 10.66
CA LYS A 5 -6.26 3.60 10.01
C LYS A 5 -5.21 4.17 10.95
N SER A 6 -4.05 3.52 11.01
CA SER A 6 -2.90 4.02 11.76
C SER A 6 -1.62 3.87 10.94
N TRP A 7 -0.70 4.77 11.20
CA TRP A 7 0.66 4.77 10.65
C TRP A 7 1.65 4.80 11.81
N PHE A 8 2.59 3.86 11.81
CA PHE A 8 3.61 3.71 12.82
C PHE A 8 4.97 3.95 12.18
N PHE A 9 5.63 5.03 12.56
CA PHE A 9 6.89 5.48 11.95
C PHE A 9 8.07 5.05 12.79
N PHE A 10 9.07 4.48 12.12
CA PHE A 10 10.36 4.08 12.67
C PHE A 10 11.48 4.78 11.89
N ASP A 11 12.75 4.45 12.16
CA ASP A 11 13.90 5.17 11.60
C ASP A 11 13.98 5.07 10.06
N ASP A 12 13.80 3.86 9.53
CA ASP A 12 14.03 3.55 8.11
C ASP A 12 12.74 3.14 7.37
N GLU A 13 11.65 2.84 8.11
CA GLU A 13 10.41 2.35 7.56
C GLU A 13 9.19 2.82 8.36
N TYR A 14 8.01 2.63 7.77
CA TYR A 14 6.75 2.83 8.48
C TYR A 14 5.71 1.76 8.11
N VAL A 15 4.87 1.45 9.08
CA VAL A 15 3.81 0.45 8.97
C VAL A 15 2.47 1.13 8.80
N CYS A 16 1.70 0.65 7.83
CA CYS A 16 0.34 1.11 7.56
C CYS A 16 -0.65 0.00 7.87
N LEU A 17 -1.55 0.26 8.82
CA LEU A 17 -2.62 -0.64 9.19
C LEU A 17 -3.98 -0.03 8.90
N GLY A 18 -4.91 -0.86 8.43
CA GLY A 18 -6.31 -0.49 8.24
C GLY A 18 -7.23 -1.63 8.59
N THR A 19 -8.35 -1.31 9.25
CA THR A 19 -9.36 -2.28 9.66
C THR A 19 -10.75 -1.65 9.75
N ASP A 20 -11.78 -2.45 9.96
CA ASP A 20 -13.19 -2.02 9.98
C ASP A 20 -13.57 -1.20 8.72
N ILE A 21 -13.00 -1.54 7.57
CA ILE A 21 -13.33 -0.86 6.32
C ILE A 21 -14.70 -1.34 5.87
N ARG A 22 -15.67 -0.44 5.87
CA ARG A 22 -17.06 -0.73 5.51
C ARG A 22 -17.70 0.39 4.71
N SER A 23 -18.61 0.03 3.83
CA SER A 23 -19.40 0.99 3.04
C SER A 23 -20.75 0.39 2.70
N ASP A 24 -21.81 1.16 2.88
CA ASP A 24 -23.17 0.78 2.48
C ASP A 24 -23.47 1.16 1.02
N VAL A 25 -22.56 1.91 0.41
CA VAL A 25 -22.70 2.34 -0.99
C VAL A 25 -22.16 1.24 -1.90
N LYS A 26 -22.95 0.86 -2.93
CA LYS A 26 -22.57 -0.16 -3.93
C LYS A 26 -21.53 0.35 -4.94
N LEU A 27 -20.45 0.93 -4.45
CA LEU A 27 -19.32 1.37 -5.25
C LEU A 27 -18.05 0.64 -4.82
N PRO A 28 -17.06 0.50 -5.71
CA PRO A 28 -15.76 -0.06 -5.36
C PRO A 28 -15.07 0.76 -4.26
N VAL A 29 -14.52 0.09 -3.27
CA VAL A 29 -13.70 0.69 -2.22
C VAL A 29 -12.28 0.21 -2.39
N ALA A 30 -11.34 1.14 -2.45
CA ALA A 30 -9.92 0.85 -2.59
C ALA A 30 -9.09 1.58 -1.54
N THR A 31 -7.97 0.99 -1.16
CA THR A 31 -6.90 1.68 -0.43
C THR A 31 -5.68 1.79 -1.33
N THR A 32 -5.41 2.99 -1.83
CA THR A 32 -4.19 3.27 -2.59
C THR A 32 -2.98 3.21 -1.66
N ILE A 33 -2.01 2.38 -2.02
CA ILE A 33 -0.72 2.30 -1.33
C ILE A 33 0.19 3.40 -1.87
N ASN A 34 0.29 3.50 -3.21
CA ASN A 34 1.01 4.57 -3.87
C ASN A 34 0.45 4.83 -5.28
N GLN A 35 0.54 6.08 -5.69
CA GLN A 35 0.35 6.53 -7.05
C GLN A 35 1.44 7.57 -7.36
N ALA A 36 2.28 7.28 -8.35
CA ALA A 36 3.42 8.12 -8.69
C ALA A 36 3.73 8.02 -10.19
N LEU A 37 4.54 8.95 -10.70
CA LEU A 37 5.10 8.80 -12.04
C LEU A 37 5.92 7.51 -12.10
N LEU A 38 5.72 6.74 -13.16
CA LEU A 38 6.50 5.52 -13.40
C LEU A 38 7.94 5.90 -13.76
N ARG A 39 8.88 5.50 -12.91
CA ARG A 39 10.30 5.73 -13.11
C ARG A 39 11.05 4.42 -12.92
N GLY A 40 11.64 3.92 -14.01
CA GLY A 40 12.34 2.64 -14.02
C GLY A 40 11.38 1.44 -13.87
N ASN A 41 11.95 0.30 -13.53
CA ASN A 41 11.27 -0.98 -13.49
C ASN A 41 10.46 -1.16 -12.21
N VAL A 42 9.33 -1.86 -12.31
CA VAL A 42 8.56 -2.33 -11.16
C VAL A 42 8.94 -3.78 -10.91
N LEU A 43 9.52 -4.06 -9.75
CA LEU A 43 9.91 -5.40 -9.33
C LEU A 43 8.93 -5.94 -8.30
N VAL A 44 8.62 -7.22 -8.37
CA VAL A 44 7.74 -7.88 -7.41
C VAL A 44 8.29 -9.24 -6.97
N MET A 45 7.86 -9.69 -5.80
CA MET A 45 8.04 -11.06 -5.32
C MET A 45 6.67 -11.71 -5.19
N GLN A 46 6.39 -12.66 -6.07
CA GLN A 46 5.15 -13.42 -6.09
C GLN A 46 5.45 -14.91 -6.12
N ASP A 47 4.79 -15.71 -5.29
CA ASP A 47 4.99 -17.16 -5.18
C ASP A 47 6.49 -17.57 -5.04
N GLY A 48 7.27 -16.76 -4.30
CA GLY A 48 8.70 -17.00 -4.09
C GLY A 48 9.60 -16.67 -5.29
N LYS A 49 9.07 -16.07 -6.36
CA LYS A 49 9.82 -15.66 -7.55
C LYS A 49 9.86 -14.16 -7.68
N LYS A 50 11.09 -13.63 -7.84
CA LYS A 50 11.30 -12.24 -8.24
C LYS A 50 11.05 -12.11 -9.74
N MET A 51 10.26 -11.11 -10.12
CA MET A 51 10.02 -10.79 -11.51
C MET A 51 9.87 -9.29 -11.72
N GLU A 52 10.19 -8.85 -12.93
CA GLU A 52 9.88 -7.50 -13.39
C GLU A 52 8.49 -7.49 -14.01
N MET A 53 7.70 -6.47 -13.66
CA MET A 53 6.34 -6.34 -14.17
C MET A 53 6.33 -5.73 -15.56
N PRO A 54 5.80 -6.45 -16.57
CA PRO A 54 5.57 -5.85 -17.88
C PRO A 54 4.50 -4.75 -17.77
N GLU A 55 4.49 -3.82 -18.74
CA GLU A 55 3.49 -2.76 -18.81
C GLU A 55 2.05 -3.31 -18.79
N GLY A 56 1.15 -2.60 -18.11
CA GLY A 56 -0.26 -2.91 -18.05
C GLY A 56 -0.85 -2.84 -16.65
N SER A 57 -2.11 -3.27 -16.52
CA SER A 57 -2.83 -3.35 -15.25
C SER A 57 -3.22 -4.80 -14.96
N ARG A 58 -3.03 -5.23 -13.72
CA ARG A 58 -3.27 -6.63 -13.32
C ARG A 58 -3.52 -6.79 -11.83
N LYS A 59 -4.28 -7.82 -11.50
CA LYS A 59 -4.42 -8.35 -10.16
C LYS A 59 -3.26 -9.32 -9.87
N LEU A 60 -2.60 -9.14 -8.75
CA LEU A 60 -1.51 -9.98 -8.26
C LEU A 60 -1.95 -10.63 -6.95
N GLU A 61 -1.83 -11.94 -6.86
CA GLU A 61 -2.16 -12.72 -5.66
C GLU A 61 -0.89 -13.23 -4.99
N LYS A 62 -0.95 -13.46 -3.68
CA LYS A 62 0.18 -13.95 -2.86
C LYS A 62 1.46 -13.11 -3.01
N LEU A 63 1.28 -11.81 -3.14
CA LEU A 63 2.37 -10.86 -3.28
C LEU A 63 3.09 -10.68 -1.95
N LYS A 64 4.40 -10.81 -1.94
CA LYS A 64 5.25 -10.63 -0.75
C LYS A 64 5.80 -9.22 -0.65
N TRP A 65 6.22 -8.65 -1.78
CA TRP A 65 6.69 -7.29 -1.85
C TRP A 65 6.65 -6.73 -3.27
N VAL A 66 6.64 -5.40 -3.34
CA VAL A 66 6.81 -4.61 -4.57
C VAL A 66 7.93 -3.62 -4.33
N HIS A 67 8.75 -3.35 -5.35
CA HIS A 67 9.73 -2.27 -5.33
C HIS A 67 9.57 -1.40 -6.58
N HIS A 68 9.50 -0.08 -6.39
CA HIS A 68 9.45 0.90 -7.48
C HIS A 68 10.13 2.20 -7.04
N ASN A 69 10.98 2.75 -7.90
CA ASN A 69 11.60 4.08 -7.75
C ASN A 69 12.20 4.31 -6.34
N ARG A 70 13.03 3.39 -5.86
CA ARG A 70 13.69 3.41 -4.54
C ARG A 70 12.72 3.33 -3.34
N VAL A 71 11.53 2.82 -3.54
CA VAL A 71 10.58 2.55 -2.45
C VAL A 71 10.20 1.07 -2.48
N GLY A 72 10.40 0.40 -1.36
CA GLY A 72 9.93 -0.96 -1.11
C GLY A 72 8.58 -0.97 -0.39
N TYR A 73 7.70 -1.87 -0.80
CA TYR A 73 6.40 -2.15 -0.16
C TYR A 73 6.40 -3.62 0.22
N LEU A 74 6.45 -3.90 1.52
CA LEU A 74 6.47 -5.27 2.06
C LEU A 74 5.10 -5.62 2.62
N PHE A 75 4.65 -6.85 2.35
CA PHE A 75 3.41 -7.41 2.87
C PHE A 75 3.76 -8.53 3.85
N PRO A 76 3.64 -8.30 5.17
CA PRO A 76 3.96 -9.31 6.20
C PRO A 76 3.20 -10.62 5.98
N GLU A 77 1.94 -10.51 5.58
CA GLU A 77 1.15 -11.61 5.06
C GLU A 77 0.99 -11.48 3.55
N PRO A 78 1.06 -12.58 2.77
CA PRO A 78 0.89 -12.53 1.33
C PRO A 78 -0.43 -11.87 0.94
N ALA A 79 -0.34 -10.78 0.17
CA ALA A 79 -1.48 -9.94 -0.17
C ALA A 79 -1.97 -10.14 -1.61
N THR A 80 -3.25 -9.86 -1.81
CA THR A 80 -3.84 -9.68 -3.14
C THR A 80 -4.01 -8.20 -3.42
N LEU A 81 -3.37 -7.73 -4.49
CA LEU A 81 -3.31 -6.33 -4.87
C LEU A 81 -3.61 -6.14 -6.36
N GLU A 82 -4.01 -4.93 -6.69
CA GLU A 82 -4.04 -4.43 -8.05
C GLU A 82 -2.79 -3.57 -8.28
N LEU A 83 -2.14 -3.76 -9.42
CA LEU A 83 -0.98 -2.99 -9.86
C LEU A 83 -1.19 -2.51 -11.30
N SER A 84 -0.90 -1.25 -11.55
CA SER A 84 -0.88 -0.66 -12.88
C SER A 84 0.43 0.10 -13.08
N ASN A 85 1.13 -0.16 -14.19
CA ASN A 85 2.35 0.50 -14.61
C ASN A 85 2.27 0.84 -16.10
N GLN A 86 1.37 1.74 -16.47
CA GLN A 86 1.06 2.09 -17.85
C GLN A 86 0.82 3.59 -18.01
N ILE A 87 0.68 4.04 -19.27
CA ILE A 87 0.32 5.42 -19.56
C ILE A 87 -1.10 5.70 -19.07
N ALA A 88 -1.23 6.66 -18.16
CA ALA A 88 -2.50 7.25 -17.78
C ALA A 88 -2.78 8.48 -18.65
N THR A 89 -4.05 8.66 -18.99
CA THR A 89 -4.51 9.78 -19.83
C THR A 89 -5.61 10.54 -19.12
N GLY A 90 -5.54 11.86 -19.10
CA GLY A 90 -6.53 12.70 -18.46
C GLY A 90 -6.48 14.15 -18.96
N THR A 91 -7.39 14.97 -18.48
CA THR A 91 -7.40 16.42 -18.67
C THR A 91 -7.64 17.11 -17.34
N TRP A 92 -7.11 18.30 -17.16
CA TRP A 92 -7.41 19.09 -15.96
C TRP A 92 -8.90 19.42 -15.86
N ALA A 93 -9.57 19.65 -16.98
CA ALA A 93 -10.99 19.95 -17.03
C ALA A 93 -11.90 18.78 -16.55
N SER A 94 -11.39 17.55 -16.48
CA SER A 94 -12.16 16.40 -15.98
C SER A 94 -12.18 16.25 -14.46
N ILE A 95 -11.32 17.00 -13.76
CA ILE A 95 -11.14 16.87 -12.30
C ILE A 95 -11.43 18.14 -11.51
N THR A 96 -11.81 19.23 -12.19
CA THR A 96 -12.13 20.52 -11.55
C THR A 96 -13.15 21.29 -12.36
N ASP A 97 -14.03 22.04 -11.66
CA ASP A 97 -15.04 22.93 -12.24
C ASP A 97 -14.54 24.37 -12.43
N GLN A 98 -13.22 24.61 -12.32
CA GLN A 98 -12.66 25.95 -12.51
C GLN A 98 -12.88 26.45 -13.95
N LYS A 99 -13.27 27.72 -14.10
CA LYS A 99 -13.40 28.36 -15.40
C LYS A 99 -12.02 28.55 -16.05
N ASN A 100 -11.95 28.40 -17.37
CA ASN A 100 -10.75 28.60 -18.19
C ASN A 100 -9.61 27.60 -17.91
N ILE A 101 -9.94 26.40 -17.44
CA ILE A 101 -8.95 25.35 -17.28
C ILE A 101 -8.62 24.70 -18.65
N SER A 102 -7.38 24.23 -18.77
CA SER A 102 -6.92 23.53 -19.97
C SER A 102 -7.69 22.23 -20.22
N THR A 103 -8.18 22.05 -21.44
CA THR A 103 -8.76 20.82 -21.95
C THR A 103 -7.73 19.93 -22.67
N ALA A 104 -6.48 20.34 -22.70
CA ALA A 104 -5.39 19.58 -23.33
C ALA A 104 -5.25 18.22 -22.67
N ILE A 105 -5.07 17.19 -23.51
CA ILE A 105 -4.84 15.83 -23.03
C ILE A 105 -3.43 15.73 -22.48
N VAL A 106 -3.31 15.30 -21.23
CA VAL A 106 -2.06 14.93 -20.58
C VAL A 106 -1.91 13.42 -20.60
N LYS A 107 -0.72 12.94 -20.97
CA LYS A 107 -0.39 11.51 -20.97
C LYS A 107 0.92 11.32 -20.21
N GLU A 108 0.88 10.57 -19.13
CA GLU A 108 2.06 10.28 -18.32
C GLU A 108 2.11 8.80 -17.95
N PRO A 109 3.29 8.19 -17.94
CA PRO A 109 3.45 6.85 -17.39
C PRO A 109 3.28 6.90 -15.86
N VAL A 110 2.33 6.12 -15.35
CA VAL A 110 1.96 6.12 -13.93
C VAL A 110 2.11 4.72 -13.34
N PHE A 111 2.78 4.64 -12.21
CA PHE A 111 2.73 3.50 -11.30
C PHE A 111 1.60 3.70 -10.31
N ASN A 112 0.75 2.69 -10.16
CA ASN A 112 -0.33 2.69 -9.18
C ASN A 112 -0.41 1.30 -8.51
N LEU A 113 -0.52 1.28 -7.18
CA LEU A 113 -0.59 0.08 -6.36
C LEU A 113 -1.67 0.26 -5.30
N TRP A 114 -2.65 -0.67 -5.23
CA TRP A 114 -3.77 -0.53 -4.30
C TRP A 114 -4.36 -1.87 -3.86
N PHE A 115 -4.97 -1.87 -2.66
CA PHE A 115 -5.89 -2.90 -2.24
C PHE A 115 -7.28 -2.63 -2.81
N ASN A 116 -7.87 -3.61 -3.45
CA ASN A 116 -9.27 -3.57 -3.88
C ASN A 116 -10.13 -4.32 -2.85
N HIS A 117 -10.94 -3.59 -2.11
CA HIS A 117 -11.82 -4.17 -1.09
C HIS A 117 -13.18 -4.63 -1.64
N GLY A 118 -13.40 -4.49 -2.95
CA GLY A 118 -14.65 -4.82 -3.61
C GLY A 118 -15.75 -3.78 -3.38
N ASN A 119 -16.96 -4.15 -3.74
CA ASN A 119 -18.14 -3.30 -3.56
C ASN A 119 -18.75 -3.55 -2.18
N SER A 120 -19.13 -2.46 -1.48
CA SER A 120 -19.77 -2.52 -0.17
C SER A 120 -19.05 -3.45 0.83
N PRO A 121 -17.73 -3.28 1.08
CA PRO A 121 -17.05 -4.11 2.05
C PRO A 121 -17.69 -3.97 3.44
N ALA A 122 -17.81 -5.08 4.18
CA ALA A 122 -18.41 -5.10 5.52
C ALA A 122 -17.36 -5.02 6.63
N ASN A 123 -16.18 -5.59 6.42
CA ASN A 123 -15.09 -5.64 7.40
C ASN A 123 -13.76 -5.94 6.70
N ALA A 124 -13.37 -5.10 5.73
CA ALA A 124 -12.09 -5.27 5.08
C ALA A 124 -10.94 -4.70 5.92
N SER A 125 -9.75 -5.22 5.68
CA SER A 125 -8.54 -4.78 6.36
C SER A 125 -7.35 -4.80 5.40
N TYR A 126 -6.26 -4.14 5.79
CA TYR A 126 -4.97 -4.23 5.11
C TYR A 126 -3.84 -4.00 6.10
N GLN A 127 -2.67 -4.47 5.72
CA GLN A 127 -1.40 -4.20 6.40
C GLN A 127 -0.26 -4.22 5.40
N TYR A 128 0.62 -3.25 5.49
CA TYR A 128 1.83 -3.19 4.69
C TYR A 128 2.89 -2.30 5.36
N ILE A 129 4.14 -2.51 4.96
CA ILE A 129 5.30 -1.75 5.41
C ILE A 129 5.87 -1.02 4.21
N VAL A 130 6.25 0.23 4.40
CA VAL A 130 6.94 1.03 3.39
C VAL A 130 8.36 1.29 3.84
N VAL A 131 9.32 1.00 2.95
CA VAL A 131 10.75 1.24 3.15
C VAL A 131 11.20 2.23 2.08
N PRO A 132 11.32 3.53 2.40
CA PRO A 132 11.76 4.56 1.46
C PRO A 132 13.28 4.53 1.27
N ALA A 133 13.72 5.16 0.19
CA ALA A 133 15.14 5.42 -0.12
C ALA A 133 16.04 4.17 -0.22
N ILE A 134 15.47 3.00 -0.52
CA ILE A 134 16.18 1.72 -0.61
C ILE A 134 16.35 1.28 -2.07
N ASP A 135 17.52 0.70 -2.41
CA ASP A 135 17.72 0.04 -3.68
C ASP A 135 17.13 -1.38 -3.70
N PRO A 136 16.87 -1.98 -4.87
CA PRO A 136 16.20 -3.27 -4.97
C PRO A 136 16.93 -4.43 -4.28
N ASP A 137 18.27 -4.46 -4.32
CA ASP A 137 19.04 -5.57 -3.79
C ASP A 137 19.11 -5.51 -2.26
N SER A 138 19.32 -4.32 -1.70
CA SER A 138 19.25 -4.07 -0.26
C SER A 138 17.85 -4.35 0.28
N PHE A 139 16.80 -3.96 -0.46
CA PHE A 139 15.42 -4.25 -0.07
C PHE A 139 15.14 -5.75 -0.05
N MET A 140 15.60 -6.50 -1.04
CA MET A 140 15.44 -7.97 -1.07
C MET A 140 16.14 -8.65 0.09
N ALA A 141 17.35 -8.20 0.44
CA ALA A 141 18.09 -8.73 1.57
C ALA A 141 17.36 -8.48 2.90
N SER A 142 16.78 -7.29 3.08
CA SER A 142 16.01 -6.93 4.29
C SER A 142 14.63 -7.57 4.34
N ALA A 143 13.95 -7.72 3.21
CA ALA A 143 12.60 -8.28 3.13
C ALA A 143 12.53 -9.77 3.53
N GLY A 144 13.67 -10.47 3.57
CA GLY A 144 13.79 -11.83 4.10
C GLY A 144 13.80 -11.89 5.63
N ASP A 145 14.11 -10.79 6.32
CA ASP A 145 14.19 -10.73 7.80
C ASP A 145 12.89 -10.18 8.42
N ASN A 146 11.83 -10.97 8.34
CA ASN A 146 10.50 -10.65 8.91
C ASN A 146 10.49 -10.48 10.45
N ARG A 147 11.62 -10.64 11.14
CA ARG A 147 11.69 -10.59 12.60
C ARG A 147 11.81 -9.17 13.16
N GLN A 148 12.05 -8.17 12.30
CA GLN A 148 12.24 -6.80 12.77
C GLN A 148 10.92 -6.09 13.09
N ILE A 149 9.85 -6.37 12.35
CA ILE A 149 8.53 -5.76 12.57
C ILE A 149 7.48 -6.87 12.74
N GLN A 150 6.74 -6.79 13.85
CA GLN A 150 5.61 -7.66 14.12
C GLN A 150 4.35 -6.84 14.33
N ILE A 151 3.30 -7.18 13.60
CA ILE A 151 1.96 -6.60 13.80
C ILE A 151 1.31 -7.36 14.96
N LEU A 152 1.26 -6.73 16.13
CA LEU A 152 0.69 -7.33 17.34
C LEU A 152 -0.83 -7.32 17.32
N SER A 153 -1.43 -6.30 16.70
CA SER A 153 -2.88 -6.17 16.56
C SER A 153 -3.25 -5.31 15.37
N ASN A 154 -4.28 -5.72 14.62
CA ASN A 154 -4.95 -4.91 13.60
C ASN A 154 -6.45 -5.15 13.69
N THR A 155 -7.07 -4.64 14.74
CA THR A 155 -8.48 -4.85 15.07
C THR A 155 -9.25 -3.54 15.21
N GLY A 156 -10.56 -3.60 15.25
CA GLY A 156 -11.41 -2.44 15.47
C GLY A 156 -11.29 -1.81 16.86
N SER A 157 -10.62 -2.43 17.82
CA SER A 157 -10.37 -1.89 19.15
C SER A 157 -8.95 -1.32 19.30
N MET A 158 -7.96 -1.90 18.60
CA MET A 158 -6.58 -1.55 18.76
C MET A 158 -5.78 -1.91 17.50
N GLN A 159 -4.82 -1.06 17.16
CA GLN A 159 -3.74 -1.37 16.23
C GLN A 159 -2.41 -1.21 16.96
N ALA A 160 -1.50 -2.19 16.83
CA ALA A 160 -0.23 -2.19 17.52
C ALA A 160 0.87 -2.90 16.73
N VAL A 161 2.07 -2.36 16.79
CA VAL A 161 3.25 -2.84 16.10
C VAL A 161 4.42 -2.88 17.06
N TRP A 162 5.17 -3.97 17.06
CA TRP A 162 6.46 -4.09 17.72
C TRP A 162 7.58 -4.01 16.68
N HIS A 163 8.63 -3.24 17.01
CA HIS A 163 9.82 -3.09 16.20
C HIS A 163 11.05 -3.63 16.95
N GLY A 164 11.62 -4.72 16.43
CA GLY A 164 12.66 -5.49 17.12
C GLY A 164 14.00 -4.76 17.24
N LYS A 165 14.43 -4.07 16.17
CA LYS A 165 15.69 -3.30 16.17
C LYS A 165 15.66 -2.19 17.23
N ASN A 166 14.54 -1.48 17.34
CA ASN A 166 14.36 -0.35 18.24
C ASN A 166 13.83 -0.77 19.62
N GLN A 167 13.50 -2.05 19.82
CA GLN A 167 12.88 -2.57 21.06
C GLN A 167 11.68 -1.72 21.50
N MET A 168 10.84 -1.33 20.53
CA MET A 168 9.76 -0.37 20.72
C MET A 168 8.41 -0.97 20.30
N VAL A 169 7.38 -0.68 21.09
CA VAL A 169 5.98 -0.88 20.73
C VAL A 169 5.33 0.45 20.48
N GLN A 170 4.60 0.56 19.37
CA GLN A 170 3.70 1.68 19.11
C GLN A 170 2.27 1.13 18.99
N SER A 171 1.31 1.84 19.58
CA SER A 171 -0.09 1.40 19.56
C SER A 171 -1.06 2.57 19.45
N ALA A 172 -2.21 2.30 18.79
CA ALA A 172 -3.35 3.19 18.70
C ALA A 172 -4.59 2.46 19.23
N PHE A 173 -5.18 2.98 20.30
CA PHE A 173 -6.40 2.44 20.88
C PHE A 173 -7.62 3.21 20.38
N TYR A 174 -8.63 2.48 19.89
CA TYR A 174 -9.95 3.01 19.48
C TYR A 174 -11.01 2.77 20.53
N ARG A 175 -10.70 1.94 21.53
CA ARG A 175 -11.49 1.66 22.72
C ARG A 175 -10.55 1.50 23.91
N SER A 176 -11.02 1.71 25.11
CA SER A 176 -10.26 1.39 26.33
C SER A 176 -9.87 -0.08 26.35
N GLY A 177 -8.63 -0.37 26.77
CA GLY A 177 -8.07 -1.73 26.80
C GLY A 177 -6.62 -1.72 27.22
N THR A 178 -6.01 -2.89 27.19
CA THR A 178 -4.58 -3.13 27.46
C THR A 178 -3.95 -3.87 26.28
N LEU A 179 -2.65 -3.66 26.07
CA LEU A 179 -1.81 -4.41 25.14
C LEU A 179 -1.14 -5.55 25.88
#